data_6f5c8f7c4b6ffb65fec19881f2a710b6
#
_entry.id   6f5c8f7c4b6ffb65fec19881f2a710b6
#
_cell.length_a   1.000
_cell.length_b   1.000
_cell.length_c   1.000
_cell.angle_alpha   90.00
_cell.angle_beta   90.00
_cell.angle_gamma   90.00
#
_symmetry.space_group_name_H-M   'P 1'
#
loop_
_entity.id
_entity.type
_entity.pdbx_description
1 polymer ?
#
loop_
_entity_poly.entity_id
_entity_poly.type
_entity_poly.pdbx_seq_one_letter_code
_entity_poly.pdbx_strand_id
1 'polypeptide(L)'
;MTDNKYIIQIYGNITNNTVFYNKNIYVINGEVHVLSGVSLTIQNDTIIYIKNGKFTLSSLNKSALIFDNGSSLYANTVYFIACDKLNRRSIIPDNAGVWFCGTLEAQKETIKTNYGTQPSYFYARKIYAYYLGSTDPVKQKNSNLEPSTDNDGITILGCNNDEFKIQFLHVEQSGDNAIDIVQSYVTINNIVVLNPSEDALNIVSSSLTVVNTLILDVSLTNVYDRDIFDIEVDYGSSFIKINKYCYVEIKGIFGDQTTLVSNDLPQPTEGLYLYKGVTRNGQSYIYRNAIFNEEDD
;
A
#
# COMPACT_ATOMS: atom_id res chain seq x y z
N MET A 1 -13.18 5.12 -33.13
CA MET A 1 -12.57 6.43 -32.82
C MET A 1 -11.71 6.23 -31.60
N THR A 2 -10.40 6.31 -31.75
CA THR A 2 -9.49 6.32 -30.58
C THR A 2 -9.60 7.71 -29.98
N ASP A 3 -10.36 7.84 -28.89
CA ASP A 3 -10.41 9.08 -28.14
C ASP A 3 -9.00 9.38 -27.63
N ASN A 4 -8.35 10.38 -28.26
CA ASN A 4 -7.06 10.85 -27.81
C ASN A 4 -7.24 11.48 -26.42
N LYS A 5 -6.84 10.77 -25.37
CA LYS A 5 -6.83 11.31 -24.01
C LYS A 5 -5.76 12.40 -23.91
N TYR A 6 -6.12 13.54 -23.33
CA TYR A 6 -5.15 14.60 -23.04
C TYR A 6 -4.30 14.22 -21.83
N ILE A 7 -3.02 14.50 -21.91
CA ILE A 7 -2.08 14.33 -20.78
C ILE A 7 -2.01 15.65 -20.02
N ILE A 8 -2.37 15.60 -18.74
CA ILE A 8 -2.34 16.76 -17.84
C ILE A 8 -1.27 16.51 -16.77
N GLN A 9 -0.26 17.38 -16.77
CA GLN A 9 0.79 17.33 -15.74
C GLN A 9 0.31 18.03 -14.47
N ILE A 10 0.49 17.39 -13.33
CA ILE A 10 0.20 17.94 -12.01
C ILE A 10 1.51 18.19 -11.29
N TYR A 11 1.71 19.43 -10.89
CA TYR A 11 2.86 19.90 -10.12
C TYR A 11 2.38 20.64 -8.88
N GLY A 12 3.05 20.43 -7.77
CA GLY A 12 2.68 21.07 -6.51
C GLY A 12 1.33 20.61 -5.96
N ASN A 13 0.88 21.26 -4.91
CA ASN A 13 -0.24 20.80 -4.12
C ASN A 13 -1.61 21.10 -4.75
N ILE A 14 -2.53 20.17 -4.55
CA ILE A 14 -3.96 20.36 -4.85
C ILE A 14 -4.58 21.10 -3.66
N THR A 15 -4.83 22.39 -3.86
CA THR A 15 -5.26 23.32 -2.80
C THR A 15 -6.76 23.62 -2.81
N ASN A 16 -7.49 23.10 -3.79
CA ASN A 16 -8.94 23.29 -3.95
C ASN A 16 -9.59 21.98 -4.37
N ASN A 17 -10.86 21.81 -4.04
CA ASN A 17 -11.64 20.66 -4.49
C ASN A 17 -11.52 20.48 -5.99
N THR A 18 -11.03 19.32 -6.40
CA THR A 18 -10.63 19.08 -7.79
C THR A 18 -11.29 17.80 -8.32
N VAL A 19 -11.58 17.79 -9.62
CA VAL A 19 -12.11 16.63 -10.31
C VAL A 19 -11.15 16.17 -11.40
N PHE A 20 -10.74 14.91 -11.33
CA PHE A 20 -10.01 14.25 -12.42
C PHE A 20 -11.00 13.50 -13.32
N TYR A 21 -11.02 13.89 -14.59
CA TYR A 21 -11.95 13.36 -15.59
C TYR A 21 -11.34 12.19 -16.36
N ASN A 22 -12.08 11.13 -16.60
CA ASN A 22 -11.61 9.91 -17.28
C ASN A 22 -11.23 10.09 -18.76
N LYS A 23 -11.62 11.20 -19.38
CA LYS A 23 -11.17 11.59 -20.72
C LYS A 23 -9.71 12.06 -20.76
N ASN A 24 -9.08 12.25 -19.61
CA ASN A 24 -7.70 12.69 -19.48
C ASN A 24 -6.84 11.58 -18.83
N ILE A 25 -5.53 11.71 -18.99
CA ILE A 25 -4.50 11.02 -18.20
C ILE A 25 -3.81 12.08 -17.36
N TYR A 26 -3.75 11.88 -16.06
CA TYR A 26 -3.05 12.79 -15.15
C TYR A 26 -1.68 12.24 -14.83
N VAL A 27 -0.68 13.11 -14.81
CA VAL A 27 0.71 12.72 -14.49
C VAL A 27 1.17 13.50 -13.27
N ILE A 28 1.33 12.80 -12.17
CA ILE A 28 1.90 13.33 -10.93
C ILE A 28 3.42 13.40 -11.11
N ASN A 29 4.00 14.58 -10.92
CA ASN A 29 5.43 14.82 -11.09
C ASN A 29 6.01 15.49 -9.86
N GLY A 30 6.80 14.74 -9.09
CA GLY A 30 7.25 15.10 -7.76
C GLY A 30 6.19 14.77 -6.69
N GLU A 31 6.37 15.25 -5.50
CA GLU A 31 5.38 15.10 -4.42
C GLU A 31 4.24 16.07 -4.63
N VAL A 32 3.04 15.52 -4.72
CA VAL A 32 1.78 16.26 -4.89
C VAL A 32 0.86 15.92 -3.73
N HIS A 33 0.57 16.90 -2.90
CA HIS A 33 -0.32 16.76 -1.76
C HIS A 33 -1.73 17.20 -2.08
N VAL A 34 -2.72 16.40 -1.73
CA VAL A 34 -4.11 16.84 -1.59
C VAL A 34 -4.23 17.35 -0.17
N LEU A 35 -4.32 18.67 -0.01
CA LEU A 35 -4.21 19.30 1.30
C LEU A 35 -5.41 19.02 2.20
N SER A 36 -5.21 19.17 3.51
CA SER A 36 -6.27 19.09 4.52
C SER A 36 -7.47 19.99 4.16
N GLY A 37 -8.67 19.45 4.29
CA GLY A 37 -9.91 20.12 3.89
C GLY A 37 -10.22 20.13 2.40
N VAL A 38 -9.35 19.52 1.58
CA VAL A 38 -9.51 19.45 0.12
C VAL A 38 -9.96 18.04 -0.30
N SER A 39 -10.86 17.99 -1.27
CA SER A 39 -11.29 16.72 -1.88
C SER A 39 -10.80 16.57 -3.32
N LEU A 40 -10.29 15.38 -3.63
CA LEU A 40 -10.02 14.93 -4.99
C LEU A 40 -11.08 13.91 -5.40
N THR A 41 -11.91 14.28 -6.38
CA THR A 41 -12.88 13.37 -7.00
C THR A 41 -12.29 12.80 -8.28
N ILE A 42 -12.27 11.49 -8.42
CA ILE A 42 -11.71 10.81 -9.59
C ILE A 42 -12.84 10.06 -10.29
N GLN A 43 -13.12 10.42 -11.55
CA GLN A 43 -14.12 9.73 -12.35
C GLN A 43 -13.72 8.26 -12.60
N ASN A 44 -14.72 7.43 -12.83
CA ASN A 44 -14.53 6.01 -13.07
C ASN A 44 -13.56 5.74 -14.22
N ASP A 45 -12.66 4.78 -14.03
CA ASP A 45 -11.65 4.33 -15.00
C ASP A 45 -10.64 5.42 -15.41
N THR A 46 -10.38 6.38 -14.51
CA THR A 46 -9.33 7.38 -14.71
C THR A 46 -7.96 6.75 -14.47
N ILE A 47 -7.03 7.08 -15.36
CA ILE A 47 -5.61 6.71 -15.26
C ILE A 47 -4.83 7.88 -14.69
N ILE A 48 -4.11 7.61 -13.62
CA ILE A 48 -3.18 8.55 -12.99
C ILE A 48 -1.79 7.93 -13.08
N TYR A 49 -0.93 8.52 -13.86
CA TYR A 49 0.48 8.19 -13.89
C TYR A 49 1.20 8.89 -12.76
N ILE A 50 2.04 8.15 -12.04
CA ILE A 50 2.97 8.70 -11.06
C ILE A 50 4.37 8.54 -11.64
N LYS A 51 5.04 9.65 -11.83
CA LYS A 51 6.32 9.67 -12.50
C LYS A 51 7.35 8.96 -11.63
N ASN A 52 8.11 8.06 -12.23
CA ASN A 52 9.23 7.46 -11.55
C ASN A 52 10.16 8.55 -11.01
N GLY A 53 10.55 8.42 -9.75
CA GLY A 53 11.60 9.19 -9.15
C GLY A 53 12.95 8.78 -9.69
N LYS A 54 13.97 8.89 -8.89
CA LYS A 54 15.28 8.37 -9.20
C LYS A 54 15.98 8.00 -7.92
N PHE A 55 16.15 6.72 -7.71
CA PHE A 55 16.95 6.24 -6.61
C PHE A 55 18.41 6.06 -7.03
N THR A 56 19.33 6.65 -6.29
CA THR A 56 20.78 6.42 -6.43
C THR A 56 21.38 6.24 -5.05
N LEU A 57 22.60 5.69 -4.97
CA LEU A 57 23.31 5.49 -3.69
C LEU A 57 23.58 6.78 -2.88
N SER A 58 23.37 7.93 -3.46
CA SER A 58 23.65 9.24 -2.86
C SER A 58 22.47 10.22 -2.88
N SER A 59 21.36 9.87 -3.55
CA SER A 59 20.20 10.77 -3.64
C SER A 59 18.92 9.98 -3.86
N LEU A 60 17.86 10.45 -3.22
CA LEU A 60 16.53 9.94 -3.34
C LEU A 60 15.63 11.04 -3.92
N ASN A 61 15.12 10.82 -5.12
CA ASN A 61 14.04 11.62 -5.67
C ASN A 61 12.80 10.74 -5.76
N LYS A 62 11.69 11.23 -5.27
CA LYS A 62 10.44 10.49 -5.28
C LYS A 62 9.32 11.31 -5.90
N SER A 63 8.37 10.63 -6.49
CA SER A 63 7.09 11.22 -6.87
C SER A 63 5.99 10.47 -6.13
N ALA A 64 5.08 11.21 -5.54
CA ALA A 64 3.98 10.62 -4.82
C ALA A 64 2.72 11.45 -4.94
N LEU A 65 1.57 10.79 -4.95
CA LEU A 65 0.29 11.42 -4.68
C LEU A 65 -0.05 11.15 -3.21
N ILE A 66 -0.05 12.20 -2.43
CA ILE A 66 -0.20 12.13 -0.97
C ILE A 66 -1.53 12.77 -0.59
N PHE A 67 -2.41 11.99 -0.01
CA PHE A 67 -3.63 12.50 0.60
C PHE A 67 -3.30 12.84 2.06
N ASP A 68 -3.14 14.13 2.32
CA ASP A 68 -2.82 14.62 3.66
C ASP A 68 -3.92 14.29 4.67
N ASN A 69 -3.57 14.28 5.94
CA ASN A 69 -4.53 14.23 7.02
C ASN A 69 -5.62 15.30 6.84
N GLY A 70 -6.88 14.89 6.96
CA GLY A 70 -8.03 15.77 6.74
C GLY A 70 -8.41 16.01 5.28
N SER A 71 -7.74 15.38 4.33
CA SER A 71 -8.13 15.39 2.91
C SER A 71 -9.15 14.31 2.57
N SER A 72 -9.70 14.36 1.37
CA SER A 72 -10.65 13.35 0.92
C SER A 72 -10.37 12.84 -0.48
N LEU A 73 -10.59 11.55 -0.69
CA LEU A 73 -10.66 10.89 -1.99
C LEU A 73 -12.06 10.37 -2.25
N TYR A 74 -12.60 10.62 -3.43
CA TYR A 74 -13.81 9.98 -3.93
C TYR A 74 -13.53 9.36 -5.30
N ALA A 75 -13.55 8.04 -5.39
CA ALA A 75 -13.34 7.31 -6.64
C ALA A 75 -14.28 6.11 -6.76
N ASN A 76 -14.63 5.72 -7.98
CA ASN A 76 -15.21 4.40 -8.23
C ASN A 76 -14.09 3.42 -8.58
N THR A 77 -13.53 3.51 -9.79
CA THR A 77 -12.35 2.75 -10.19
C THR A 77 -11.25 3.70 -10.61
N VAL A 78 -10.05 3.54 -10.07
CA VAL A 78 -8.89 4.34 -10.41
C VAL A 78 -7.67 3.46 -10.62
N TYR A 79 -6.82 3.86 -11.57
CA TYR A 79 -5.55 3.21 -11.88
C TYR A 79 -4.41 4.16 -11.55
N PHE A 80 -3.57 3.78 -10.58
CA PHE A 80 -2.30 4.41 -10.29
C PHE A 80 -1.18 3.60 -10.94
N ILE A 81 -0.43 4.19 -11.83
CA ILE A 81 0.55 3.46 -12.63
C ILE A 81 1.86 4.26 -12.67
N ALA A 82 2.97 3.66 -12.30
CA ALA A 82 4.25 4.32 -12.48
C ALA A 82 4.54 4.61 -13.96
N CYS A 83 5.12 5.76 -14.25
CA CYS A 83 5.52 6.10 -15.61
C CYS A 83 6.94 6.63 -15.69
N ASP A 84 7.57 6.47 -16.87
CA ASP A 84 8.88 6.99 -17.17
C ASP A 84 8.87 8.51 -17.40
N LYS A 85 10.06 9.08 -17.64
CA LYS A 85 10.21 10.51 -17.94
C LYS A 85 9.48 10.99 -19.20
N LEU A 86 9.08 10.07 -20.06
CA LEU A 86 8.32 10.37 -21.30
C LEU A 86 6.80 10.14 -21.10
N ASN A 87 6.36 9.93 -19.88
CA ASN A 87 4.97 9.63 -19.48
C ASN A 87 4.42 8.35 -20.12
N ARG A 88 5.28 7.36 -20.36
CA ARG A 88 4.88 6.03 -20.79
C ARG A 88 4.80 5.12 -19.57
N ARG A 89 3.86 4.19 -19.55
CA ARG A 89 3.77 3.18 -18.48
C ARG A 89 5.15 2.58 -18.22
N SER A 90 5.58 2.60 -16.97
CA SER A 90 6.80 1.92 -16.54
C SER A 90 6.59 0.41 -16.54
N ILE A 91 7.68 -0.32 -16.67
CA ILE A 91 7.73 -1.77 -16.50
C ILE A 91 8.65 -2.16 -15.36
N ILE A 92 9.19 -1.17 -14.65
CA ILE A 92 10.02 -1.32 -13.45
C ILE A 92 9.61 -0.25 -12.45
N PRO A 93 9.51 -0.59 -11.16
CA PRO A 93 9.35 0.39 -10.10
C PRO A 93 10.59 1.29 -9.99
N ASP A 94 10.38 2.55 -9.70
CA ASP A 94 11.48 3.49 -9.43
C ASP A 94 10.96 4.69 -8.63
N ASN A 95 10.58 4.43 -7.38
CA ASN A 95 10.24 5.43 -6.37
C ASN A 95 9.02 6.31 -6.71
N ALA A 96 7.93 5.69 -7.08
CA ALA A 96 6.62 6.30 -7.28
C ALA A 96 5.61 5.73 -6.28
N GLY A 97 4.82 6.53 -5.56
CA GLY A 97 3.94 6.03 -4.52
C GLY A 97 2.59 6.74 -4.38
N VAL A 98 1.70 6.12 -3.62
CA VAL A 98 0.42 6.71 -3.21
C VAL A 98 0.25 6.56 -1.71
N TRP A 99 -0.06 7.66 -1.02
CA TRP A 99 -0.19 7.71 0.43
C TRP A 99 -1.57 8.17 0.85
N PHE A 100 -2.13 7.48 1.84
CA PHE A 100 -3.38 7.84 2.50
C PHE A 100 -3.09 8.13 3.97
N CYS A 101 -3.13 9.41 4.37
CA CYS A 101 -2.82 9.84 5.72
C CYS A 101 -4.09 10.14 6.50
N GLY A 102 -4.36 9.34 7.53
CA GLY A 102 -5.50 9.51 8.42
C GLY A 102 -5.22 10.47 9.57
N THR A 103 -6.10 10.50 10.55
CA THR A 103 -6.05 11.43 11.69
C THR A 103 -5.35 10.84 12.92
N LEU A 104 -5.06 9.56 12.94
CA LEU A 104 -4.28 8.97 14.02
C LEU A 104 -2.84 9.45 13.93
N GLU A 105 -2.26 9.75 15.07
CA GLU A 105 -0.85 10.11 15.13
C GLU A 105 0.00 8.91 14.73
N ALA A 106 0.76 9.06 13.67
CA ALA A 106 1.61 8.02 13.14
C ALA A 106 3.04 8.52 12.96
N GLN A 107 3.98 7.71 13.41
CA GLN A 107 5.39 8.04 13.39
C GLN A 107 6.05 7.44 12.14
N LYS A 108 5.80 8.02 10.99
CA LYS A 108 6.65 7.79 9.84
C LYS A 108 7.36 9.10 9.50
N GLU A 109 8.66 9.10 9.65
CA GLU A 109 9.50 10.31 9.75
C GLU A 109 9.46 11.22 8.52
N THR A 110 8.97 10.75 7.41
CA THR A 110 9.16 11.40 6.11
C THR A 110 7.99 12.22 5.60
N ILE A 111 6.81 12.02 6.16
CA ILE A 111 5.65 12.82 5.80
C ILE A 111 5.26 13.68 6.99
N LYS A 112 5.70 14.92 6.93
CA LYS A 112 5.13 15.97 7.81
C LYS A 112 3.76 16.32 7.26
N THR A 113 2.78 15.47 7.51
CA THR A 113 1.40 15.85 7.31
C THR A 113 1.08 16.95 8.31
N ASN A 114 0.54 18.05 7.81
CA ASN A 114 -0.06 19.03 8.73
C ASN A 114 -1.30 18.36 9.30
N TYR A 115 -1.20 17.82 10.51
CA TYR A 115 -2.34 17.22 11.21
C TYR A 115 -3.46 18.25 11.30
N GLY A 116 -4.46 18.08 10.46
CA GLY A 116 -5.65 18.91 10.44
C GLY A 116 -6.63 18.44 11.51
N THR A 117 -7.53 19.33 11.89
CA THR A 117 -8.64 19.00 12.80
C THR A 117 -9.82 18.34 12.08
N GLN A 118 -9.77 18.25 10.77
CA GLN A 118 -10.83 17.65 9.95
C GLN A 118 -10.58 16.15 9.75
N PRO A 119 -11.60 15.30 9.79
CA PRO A 119 -11.44 13.88 9.49
C PRO A 119 -11.06 13.69 8.03
N SER A 120 -10.17 12.72 7.80
CA SER A 120 -9.88 12.22 6.45
C SER A 120 -11.03 11.38 5.94
N TYR A 121 -11.19 11.27 4.62
CA TYR A 121 -12.18 10.36 4.05
C TYR A 121 -11.72 9.80 2.70
N PHE A 122 -11.32 8.54 2.67
CA PHE A 122 -10.79 7.88 1.48
C PHE A 122 -11.76 6.79 1.01
N TYR A 123 -12.57 7.13 0.04
CA TYR A 123 -13.50 6.19 -0.57
C TYR A 123 -13.06 5.83 -2.00
N ALA A 124 -12.88 4.55 -2.24
CA ALA A 124 -12.80 4.00 -3.58
C ALA A 124 -13.45 2.60 -3.63
N ARG A 125 -14.20 2.32 -4.69
CA ARG A 125 -14.68 0.97 -4.92
C ARG A 125 -13.55 0.05 -5.36
N LYS A 126 -12.64 0.55 -6.24
CA LYS A 126 -11.49 -0.21 -6.72
C LYS A 126 -10.28 0.70 -6.95
N ILE A 127 -9.16 0.29 -6.42
CA ILE A 127 -7.84 0.84 -6.75
C ILE A 127 -7.00 -0.25 -7.38
N TYR A 128 -6.40 0.07 -8.51
CA TYR A 128 -5.36 -0.73 -9.16
C TYR A 128 -4.06 0.06 -9.15
N ALA A 129 -3.00 -0.53 -8.63
CA ALA A 129 -1.67 0.07 -8.55
C ALA A 129 -0.65 -0.83 -9.27
N TYR A 130 0.15 -0.24 -10.16
CA TYR A 130 1.09 -0.99 -10.98
C TYR A 130 2.46 -0.33 -10.98
N TYR A 131 3.51 -1.11 -10.69
CA TYR A 131 4.91 -0.69 -10.73
C TYR A 131 5.23 0.51 -9.81
N LEU A 132 4.43 0.70 -8.78
CA LEU A 132 4.71 1.68 -7.73
C LEU A 132 5.75 1.13 -6.77
N GLY A 133 6.22 1.97 -5.85
CA GLY A 133 7.23 1.64 -4.87
C GLY A 133 8.60 2.10 -5.27
N SER A 134 9.54 1.93 -4.36
CA SER A 134 10.92 2.31 -4.60
C SER A 134 11.64 1.30 -5.50
N THR A 135 12.91 1.53 -5.75
CA THR A 135 13.72 0.67 -6.60
C THR A 135 14.20 -0.57 -5.83
N ASP A 136 15.02 -1.34 -6.45
CA ASP A 136 15.64 -2.57 -5.97
C ASP A 136 16.05 -2.49 -4.48
N PRO A 137 15.48 -3.31 -3.60
CA PRO A 137 15.79 -3.36 -2.16
C PRO A 137 17.29 -3.55 -1.86
N VAL A 138 18.01 -4.29 -2.70
CA VAL A 138 19.45 -4.50 -2.54
C VAL A 138 20.23 -3.20 -2.71
N LYS A 139 19.81 -2.35 -3.64
CA LYS A 139 20.44 -1.03 -3.81
C LYS A 139 20.12 -0.11 -2.64
N GLN A 140 18.89 -0.20 -2.15
CA GLN A 140 18.41 0.57 -1.01
C GLN A 140 19.19 0.21 0.26
N LYS A 141 19.32 -1.05 0.60
CA LYS A 141 20.12 -1.54 1.75
C LYS A 141 21.60 -1.12 1.69
N ASN A 142 22.16 -0.97 0.51
CA ASN A 142 23.55 -0.54 0.31
C ASN A 142 23.70 0.98 0.19
N SER A 143 22.64 1.75 0.31
CA SER A 143 22.67 3.21 0.28
C SER A 143 22.95 3.79 1.66
N ASN A 144 23.37 5.05 1.72
CA ASN A 144 23.46 5.81 2.96
C ASN A 144 22.16 6.58 3.27
N LEU A 145 21.10 6.27 2.56
CA LEU A 145 19.78 6.90 2.70
C LEU A 145 18.93 6.06 3.62
N GLU A 146 18.11 6.72 4.44
CA GLU A 146 17.17 6.05 5.29
C GLU A 146 16.08 5.36 4.43
N PRO A 147 15.88 4.05 4.56
CA PRO A 147 14.86 3.32 3.80
C PRO A 147 13.45 3.87 4.03
N SER A 148 13.18 4.38 5.23
CA SER A 148 11.88 4.95 5.60
C SER A 148 11.48 6.20 4.80
N THR A 149 12.37 6.72 3.97
CA THR A 149 12.11 7.93 3.16
C THR A 149 11.61 7.67 1.76
N ASP A 150 11.60 6.45 1.31
CA ASP A 150 11.13 6.09 -0.02
C ASP A 150 9.64 5.69 -0.08
N ASN A 151 9.18 5.32 -1.25
CA ASN A 151 7.79 4.95 -1.45
C ASN A 151 7.63 3.43 -1.49
N ASP A 152 6.64 2.97 -0.75
CA ASP A 152 5.99 1.69 -0.99
C ASP A 152 5.03 1.77 -2.20
N GLY A 153 4.44 0.67 -2.57
CA GLY A 153 3.38 0.68 -3.59
C GLY A 153 2.21 1.56 -3.16
N ILE A 154 1.58 1.21 -2.05
CA ILE A 154 0.51 1.97 -1.39
C ILE A 154 0.82 2.05 0.09
N THR A 155 0.85 3.26 0.64
CA THR A 155 1.02 3.48 2.08
C THR A 155 -0.28 3.96 2.71
N ILE A 156 -0.69 3.31 3.81
CA ILE A 156 -1.85 3.67 4.63
C ILE A 156 -1.33 4.06 6.01
N LEU A 157 -1.35 5.34 6.31
CA LEU A 157 -0.68 5.92 7.47
C LEU A 157 -1.68 6.56 8.43
N GLY A 158 -1.79 6.08 9.66
CA GLY A 158 -2.63 6.67 10.69
C GLY A 158 -4.13 6.68 10.38
N CYS A 159 -4.61 5.75 9.56
CA CYS A 159 -6.01 5.66 9.16
C CYS A 159 -6.81 4.78 10.13
N ASN A 160 -8.07 5.14 10.33
CA ASN A 160 -9.05 4.28 10.99
C ASN A 160 -10.17 3.85 10.03
N ASN A 161 -11.04 2.95 10.50
CA ASN A 161 -12.13 2.41 9.70
C ASN A 161 -13.18 3.44 9.24
N ASP A 162 -13.29 4.60 9.88
CA ASP A 162 -14.22 5.63 9.44
C ASP A 162 -13.64 6.47 8.30
N GLU A 163 -12.34 6.56 8.24
CA GLU A 163 -11.60 7.31 7.24
C GLU A 163 -11.29 6.51 5.99
N PHE A 164 -10.90 5.23 6.15
CA PHE A 164 -10.47 4.38 5.05
C PHE A 164 -11.58 3.43 4.61
N LYS A 165 -12.20 3.73 3.46
CA LYS A 165 -13.35 3.01 2.89
C LYS A 165 -13.03 2.44 1.50
N ILE A 166 -11.80 2.02 1.26
CA ILE A 166 -11.39 1.39 0.00
C ILE A 166 -11.81 -0.08 0.02
N GLN A 167 -12.62 -0.49 -0.96
CA GLN A 167 -13.24 -1.82 -0.96
C GLN A 167 -12.41 -2.88 -1.66
N PHE A 168 -11.64 -2.48 -2.67
CA PHE A 168 -10.78 -3.38 -3.44
C PHE A 168 -9.45 -2.70 -3.72
N LEU A 169 -8.38 -3.36 -3.33
CA LEU A 169 -7.01 -2.90 -3.55
C LEU A 169 -6.22 -3.99 -4.28
N HIS A 170 -5.75 -3.66 -5.47
CA HIS A 170 -4.89 -4.52 -6.28
C HIS A 170 -3.57 -3.83 -6.50
N VAL A 171 -2.48 -4.45 -6.06
CA VAL A 171 -1.11 -3.97 -6.28
C VAL A 171 -0.34 -5.03 -7.05
N GLU A 172 0.31 -4.64 -8.12
CA GLU A 172 1.07 -5.54 -8.97
C GLU A 172 2.45 -4.96 -9.28
N GLN A 173 3.48 -5.78 -9.07
CA GLN A 173 4.89 -5.46 -9.37
C GLN A 173 5.36 -4.17 -8.68
N SER A 174 5.09 -4.04 -7.39
CA SER A 174 5.65 -2.97 -6.57
C SER A 174 7.16 -3.10 -6.41
N GLY A 175 7.82 -1.99 -6.17
CA GLY A 175 9.29 -1.93 -6.04
C GLY A 175 9.81 -2.21 -4.64
N ASP A 176 9.00 -2.01 -3.67
CA ASP A 176 9.20 -2.19 -2.24
C ASP A 176 8.01 -2.97 -1.72
N ASN A 177 7.59 -2.77 -0.48
CA ASN A 177 6.36 -3.34 0.02
C ASN A 177 5.19 -2.99 -0.92
N ALA A 178 4.32 -3.96 -1.19
CA ALA A 178 3.18 -3.66 -2.04
C ALA A 178 2.17 -2.76 -1.31
N ILE A 179 1.87 -3.11 -0.07
CA ILE A 179 0.96 -2.33 0.79
C ILE A 179 1.61 -2.22 2.17
N ASP A 180 1.91 -1.00 2.55
CA ASP A 180 2.44 -0.66 3.87
C ASP A 180 1.33 -0.02 4.72
N ILE A 181 1.05 -0.60 5.89
CA ILE A 181 -0.01 -0.16 6.81
C ILE A 181 0.63 0.20 8.16
N VAL A 182 0.75 1.50 8.42
CA VAL A 182 1.45 2.02 9.58
C VAL A 182 0.47 2.66 10.56
N GLN A 183 0.53 2.21 11.81
CA GLN A 183 -0.28 2.73 12.92
C GLN A 183 -1.76 2.98 12.55
N SER A 184 -2.33 2.03 11.82
CA SER A 184 -3.67 2.14 11.24
C SER A 184 -4.57 0.98 11.66
N TYR A 185 -5.89 1.22 11.68
CA TYR A 185 -6.92 0.22 11.99
C TYR A 185 -7.91 0.18 10.85
N VAL A 186 -7.66 -0.68 9.86
CA VAL A 186 -8.41 -0.66 8.60
C VAL A 186 -9.07 -2.00 8.26
N THR A 187 -10.20 -1.91 7.59
CA THR A 187 -10.91 -3.05 7.02
C THR A 187 -10.99 -2.91 5.51
N ILE A 188 -10.47 -3.90 4.79
CA ILE A 188 -10.47 -3.93 3.33
C ILE A 188 -11.22 -5.19 2.88
N ASN A 189 -12.18 -5.03 1.98
CA ASN A 189 -12.98 -6.17 1.55
C ASN A 189 -12.18 -7.15 0.70
N ASN A 190 -11.35 -6.64 -0.22
CA ASN A 190 -10.60 -7.47 -1.15
C ASN A 190 -9.20 -6.89 -1.34
N ILE A 191 -8.20 -7.73 -1.16
CA ILE A 191 -6.78 -7.43 -1.40
C ILE A 191 -6.23 -8.42 -2.39
N VAL A 192 -5.54 -7.92 -3.41
CA VAL A 192 -4.78 -8.71 -4.37
C VAL A 192 -3.40 -8.09 -4.51
N VAL A 193 -2.38 -8.85 -4.18
CA VAL A 193 -0.98 -8.45 -4.39
C VAL A 193 -0.30 -9.49 -5.26
N LEU A 194 0.33 -9.04 -6.33
CA LEU A 194 1.03 -9.91 -7.28
C LEU A 194 2.45 -9.40 -7.51
N ASN A 195 3.42 -10.26 -7.26
CA ASN A 195 4.83 -10.04 -7.59
C ASN A 195 5.41 -8.72 -7.04
N PRO A 196 5.32 -8.45 -5.74
CA PRO A 196 6.06 -7.35 -5.13
C PRO A 196 7.57 -7.63 -5.19
N SER A 197 8.39 -6.61 -5.04
CA SER A 197 9.85 -6.78 -4.96
C SER A 197 10.32 -7.09 -3.55
N GLU A 198 9.57 -6.68 -2.56
CA GLU A 198 9.76 -6.99 -1.14
C GLU A 198 8.49 -7.63 -0.61
N ASP A 199 7.84 -7.11 0.40
CA ASP A 199 6.75 -7.79 1.05
C ASP A 199 5.40 -7.55 0.38
N ALA A 200 4.51 -8.53 0.50
CA ALA A 200 3.16 -8.32 0.00
C ALA A 200 2.37 -7.38 0.92
N LEU A 201 2.47 -7.56 2.22
CA LEU A 201 1.84 -6.72 3.23
C LEU A 201 2.83 -6.45 4.35
N ASN A 202 3.20 -5.20 4.54
CA ASN A 202 3.88 -4.72 5.73
C ASN A 202 2.87 -4.11 6.69
N ILE A 203 2.83 -4.57 7.94
CA ILE A 203 1.86 -4.18 8.96
C ILE A 203 2.59 -3.70 10.20
N VAL A 204 2.75 -2.38 10.32
CA VAL A 204 3.52 -1.76 11.40
C VAL A 204 2.58 -1.20 12.47
N SER A 205 2.58 -1.81 13.65
CA SER A 205 1.77 -1.36 14.80
C SER A 205 0.30 -1.11 14.43
N SER A 206 -0.25 -2.01 13.64
CA SER A 206 -1.52 -1.81 12.92
C SER A 206 -2.44 -3.01 13.05
N SER A 207 -3.69 -2.80 12.71
CA SER A 207 -4.66 -3.88 12.57
C SER A 207 -5.35 -3.83 11.22
N LEU A 208 -5.22 -4.92 10.48
CA LEU A 208 -5.88 -5.13 9.20
C LEU A 208 -6.97 -6.20 9.33
N THR A 209 -8.17 -5.90 8.84
CA THR A 209 -9.22 -6.92 8.65
C THR A 209 -9.49 -7.11 7.17
N VAL A 210 -9.37 -8.34 6.67
CA VAL A 210 -9.73 -8.71 5.29
C VAL A 210 -11.04 -9.50 5.31
N VAL A 211 -12.01 -9.07 4.49
CA VAL A 211 -13.39 -9.57 4.59
C VAL A 211 -13.71 -10.66 3.59
N ASN A 212 -13.46 -10.45 2.29
CA ASN A 212 -13.95 -11.32 1.22
C ASN A 212 -12.86 -12.05 0.44
N THR A 213 -11.76 -11.36 0.11
CA THR A 213 -10.71 -11.93 -0.74
C THR A 213 -9.33 -11.47 -0.30
N LEU A 214 -8.42 -12.39 -0.13
CA LEU A 214 -7.00 -12.14 0.06
C LEU A 214 -6.21 -13.03 -0.91
N ILE A 215 -5.59 -12.43 -1.90
CA ILE A 215 -4.72 -13.11 -2.86
C ILE A 215 -3.35 -12.46 -2.78
N LEU A 216 -2.34 -13.23 -2.37
CA LEU A 216 -0.96 -12.77 -2.26
C LEU A 216 -0.06 -13.75 -3.02
N ASP A 217 0.64 -13.26 -4.05
CA ASP A 217 1.59 -14.05 -4.81
C ASP A 217 2.97 -13.37 -4.80
N VAL A 218 3.87 -13.90 -3.99
CA VAL A 218 5.27 -13.47 -3.87
C VAL A 218 6.23 -14.52 -4.43
N SER A 219 5.77 -15.36 -5.34
CA SER A 219 6.49 -16.55 -5.81
C SER A 219 7.66 -16.29 -6.76
N LEU A 220 7.90 -15.07 -7.19
CA LEU A 220 9.05 -14.76 -8.05
C LEU A 220 10.35 -14.98 -7.27
N THR A 221 11.11 -15.95 -7.72
CA THR A 221 12.38 -16.35 -7.14
C THR A 221 13.45 -15.27 -7.30
N ASN A 222 14.34 -15.14 -6.32
CA ASN A 222 15.61 -14.41 -6.31
C ASN A 222 15.65 -13.03 -5.64
N VAL A 223 14.83 -12.74 -4.65
CA VAL A 223 15.01 -11.53 -3.84
C VAL A 223 15.14 -11.91 -2.38
N TYR A 224 16.08 -11.30 -1.69
CA TYR A 224 16.22 -11.34 -0.25
C TYR A 224 15.09 -10.52 0.37
N ASP A 225 14.62 -10.94 1.55
CA ASP A 225 13.58 -10.26 2.32
C ASP A 225 12.27 -10.04 1.52
N ARG A 226 11.67 -11.14 1.08
CA ARG A 226 10.38 -11.10 0.42
C ARG A 226 9.41 -11.95 1.19
N ASP A 227 8.65 -11.29 2.02
CA ASP A 227 7.67 -11.95 2.87
C ASP A 227 6.25 -11.80 2.33
N ILE A 228 5.42 -12.77 2.64
CA ILE A 228 3.98 -12.64 2.40
C ILE A 228 3.39 -11.63 3.36
N PHE A 229 3.86 -11.68 4.61
CA PHE A 229 3.51 -10.75 5.67
C PHE A 229 4.78 -10.36 6.41
N ASP A 230 5.08 -9.08 6.45
CA ASP A 230 5.98 -8.52 7.45
C ASP A 230 5.13 -7.82 8.52
N ILE A 231 5.26 -8.25 9.76
CA ILE A 231 4.45 -7.75 10.87
C ILE A 231 5.35 -7.19 11.95
N GLU A 232 5.31 -5.88 12.09
CA GLU A 232 6.17 -5.13 12.98
C GLU A 232 5.41 -4.54 14.18
N VAL A 233 6.07 -4.42 15.31
CA VAL A 233 5.50 -3.93 16.58
C VAL A 233 6.25 -2.72 17.14
N ASP A 234 6.83 -1.91 16.31
CA ASP A 234 7.72 -0.81 16.68
C ASP A 234 7.09 0.20 17.64
N TYR A 235 5.80 0.45 17.47
CA TYR A 235 5.04 1.43 18.25
C TYR A 235 3.84 0.82 18.98
N GLY A 236 3.58 -0.47 18.80
CA GLY A 236 2.43 -1.17 19.39
C GLY A 236 2.16 -2.50 18.72
N SER A 237 1.13 -3.20 19.20
CA SER A 237 0.77 -4.51 18.67
C SER A 237 0.25 -4.43 17.25
N SER A 238 0.60 -5.44 16.44
CA SER A 238 0.09 -5.62 15.09
C SER A 238 -0.67 -6.92 14.95
N PHE A 239 -1.75 -6.92 14.16
CA PHE A 239 -2.42 -8.15 13.80
C PHE A 239 -3.18 -8.06 12.47
N ILE A 240 -3.34 -9.20 11.82
CA ILE A 240 -4.18 -9.36 10.64
C ILE A 240 -5.31 -10.32 10.97
N LYS A 241 -6.53 -9.90 10.73
CA LYS A 241 -7.73 -10.72 10.80
C LYS A 241 -8.24 -11.04 9.41
N ILE A 242 -8.36 -12.32 9.08
CA ILE A 242 -8.96 -12.79 7.85
C ILE A 242 -10.29 -13.45 8.20
N ASN A 243 -11.39 -12.91 7.69
CA ASN A 243 -12.72 -13.41 8.02
C ASN A 243 -12.93 -14.86 7.58
N LYS A 244 -13.73 -15.62 8.31
CA LYS A 244 -14.01 -17.04 8.08
C LYS A 244 -14.41 -17.38 6.64
N TYR A 245 -15.16 -16.54 5.99
CA TYR A 245 -15.66 -16.78 4.63
C TYR A 245 -14.81 -16.08 3.57
N CYS A 246 -13.67 -15.52 3.96
CA CYS A 246 -12.74 -14.91 3.02
C CYS A 246 -12.17 -15.99 2.09
N TYR A 247 -12.14 -15.71 0.79
CA TYR A 247 -11.36 -16.50 -0.14
C TYR A 247 -9.89 -16.13 0.03
N VAL A 248 -9.05 -17.10 0.39
CA VAL A 248 -7.63 -16.89 0.63
C VAL A 248 -6.81 -17.73 -0.33
N GLU A 249 -5.92 -17.09 -1.08
CA GLU A 249 -4.91 -17.74 -1.91
C GLU A 249 -3.57 -17.05 -1.63
N ILE A 250 -2.64 -17.78 -1.01
CA ILE A 250 -1.32 -17.29 -0.66
C ILE A 250 -0.30 -18.19 -1.34
N LYS A 251 0.60 -17.57 -2.11
CA LYS A 251 1.64 -18.28 -2.83
C LYS A 251 2.96 -17.55 -2.66
N GLY A 252 3.97 -18.28 -2.19
CA GLY A 252 5.28 -17.75 -1.94
C GLY A 252 5.93 -18.38 -0.72
N ILE A 253 6.96 -17.76 -0.22
CA ILE A 253 7.72 -18.20 0.95
C ILE A 253 7.31 -17.29 2.11
N PHE A 254 6.99 -17.89 3.25
CA PHE A 254 6.95 -17.16 4.50
C PHE A 254 8.40 -16.91 4.93
N GLY A 255 8.77 -15.67 5.12
CA GLY A 255 10.07 -15.30 5.64
C GLY A 255 10.24 -15.64 7.11
N ASP A 256 11.41 -15.37 7.62
CA ASP A 256 11.77 -15.59 9.02
C ASP A 256 11.11 -14.61 10.01
N GLN A 257 10.39 -13.63 9.52
CA GLN A 257 9.63 -12.67 10.34
C GLN A 257 8.13 -12.88 10.28
N THR A 258 7.68 -13.86 9.55
CA THR A 258 6.25 -14.13 9.39
C THR A 258 5.68 -14.74 10.63
N THR A 259 4.58 -14.23 11.04
CA THR A 259 4.02 -14.39 12.33
C THR A 259 2.70 -15.08 12.31
N LEU A 260 2.53 -15.99 13.21
CA LEU A 260 1.29 -16.66 13.45
C LEU A 260 0.87 -16.56 14.92
N VAL A 261 -0.40 -16.59 15.09
CA VAL A 261 -1.20 -16.48 16.29
C VAL A 261 -0.47 -16.76 17.61
N SER A 262 -0.38 -15.76 18.46
CA SER A 262 -0.07 -15.96 19.87
C SER A 262 -1.32 -16.44 20.61
N ASN A 263 -1.17 -17.52 21.41
CA ASN A 263 -2.22 -18.03 22.27
C ASN A 263 -2.60 -17.06 23.40
N ASP A 264 -1.80 -16.04 23.64
CA ASP A 264 -2.02 -15.03 24.69
C ASP A 264 -3.03 -13.95 24.32
N LEU A 265 -3.47 -13.91 23.05
CA LEU A 265 -4.49 -12.96 22.58
C LEU A 265 -5.86 -13.63 22.51
N PRO A 266 -6.97 -12.85 22.61
CA PRO A 266 -8.30 -13.42 22.47
C PRO A 266 -8.40 -14.19 21.17
N GLN A 267 -8.53 -15.51 21.27
CA GLN A 267 -8.63 -16.37 20.09
C GLN A 267 -9.91 -15.98 19.31
N PRO A 268 -9.81 -15.85 18.00
CA PRO A 268 -10.98 -15.60 17.20
C PRO A 268 -11.91 -16.81 17.27
N THR A 269 -13.18 -16.55 17.41
CA THR A 269 -14.19 -17.61 17.29
C THR A 269 -14.27 -18.11 15.85
N GLU A 270 -13.86 -17.29 14.89
CA GLU A 270 -13.92 -17.60 13.46
C GLU A 270 -12.91 -16.74 12.66
N GLY A 271 -12.16 -17.37 11.75
CA GLY A 271 -11.23 -16.70 10.85
C GLY A 271 -9.76 -17.06 11.10
N LEU A 272 -8.88 -16.43 10.35
CA LEU A 272 -7.43 -16.50 10.49
C LEU A 272 -6.91 -15.22 11.11
N TYR A 273 -6.02 -15.36 12.08
CA TYR A 273 -5.33 -14.23 12.70
C TYR A 273 -3.83 -14.44 12.60
N LEU A 274 -3.14 -13.41 12.20
CA LEU A 274 -1.69 -13.40 12.13
C LEU A 274 -1.15 -12.35 13.11
N TYR A 275 -0.15 -12.75 13.86
CA TYR A 275 0.54 -11.91 14.83
C TYR A 275 2.05 -12.06 14.63
N LYS A 276 2.88 -11.27 15.29
CA LYS A 276 4.32 -11.41 15.19
C LYS A 276 4.80 -12.75 15.78
N GLY A 277 5.68 -13.45 15.08
CA GLY A 277 6.60 -14.41 15.65
C GLY A 277 6.69 -15.80 15.08
N VAL A 278 6.22 -16.19 13.92
CA VAL A 278 6.45 -17.55 13.44
C VAL A 278 7.17 -17.61 12.11
N THR A 279 8.26 -18.37 12.11
CA THR A 279 9.06 -18.69 10.93
C THR A 279 8.52 -19.93 10.24
N ARG A 280 8.36 -19.86 8.92
CA ARG A 280 8.05 -21.02 8.11
C ARG A 280 9.13 -21.31 7.09
N ASN A 281 9.59 -22.55 7.11
CA ASN A 281 10.72 -23.00 6.31
C ASN A 281 10.38 -23.14 4.82
N GLY A 282 10.48 -22.08 4.05
CA GLY A 282 10.61 -22.11 2.60
C GLY A 282 9.54 -22.89 1.82
N GLN A 283 8.30 -23.00 2.30
CA GLN A 283 7.22 -23.72 1.64
C GLN A 283 6.16 -22.76 1.11
N SER A 284 5.66 -23.05 -0.08
CA SER A 284 4.49 -22.35 -0.62
C SER A 284 3.19 -22.93 -0.08
N TYR A 285 2.22 -22.08 0.19
CA TYR A 285 0.93 -22.47 0.74
C TYR A 285 -0.21 -21.85 -0.05
N ILE A 286 -1.30 -22.59 -0.16
CA ILE A 286 -2.58 -22.10 -0.66
C ILE A 286 -3.59 -22.32 0.45
N TYR A 287 -4.22 -21.24 0.89
CA TYR A 287 -5.23 -21.27 1.94
C TYR A 287 -6.58 -20.89 1.38
N ARG A 288 -7.59 -21.63 1.76
CA ARG A 288 -8.99 -21.30 1.45
C ARG A 288 -9.81 -21.47 2.72
N ASN A 289 -10.44 -20.39 3.17
CA ASN A 289 -11.34 -20.40 4.32
C ASN A 289 -10.75 -21.17 5.52
N ALA A 290 -9.47 -21.01 5.75
CA ALA A 290 -8.78 -21.74 6.80
C ALA A 290 -8.86 -21.01 8.13
N ILE A 291 -9.15 -21.75 9.19
CA ILE A 291 -8.79 -21.34 10.54
C ILE A 291 -7.37 -21.84 10.75
N PHE A 292 -6.52 -20.94 11.15
CA PHE A 292 -5.13 -21.23 11.31
C PHE A 292 -4.72 -21.05 12.76
N ASN A 293 -4.30 -22.11 13.39
CA ASN A 293 -3.71 -22.10 14.72
C ASN A 293 -2.33 -22.73 14.58
N GLU A 294 -1.29 -21.94 14.66
CA GLU A 294 0.05 -22.44 14.89
C GLU A 294 0.58 -21.89 16.19
N GLU A 295 1.09 -22.81 16.99
CA GLU A 295 1.81 -22.48 18.20
C GLU A 295 3.24 -22.15 17.83
N ASP A 296 3.80 -21.16 18.49
CA ASP A 296 5.21 -20.85 18.42
C ASP A 296 5.97 -22.02 19.05
N ASP A 297 6.88 -22.66 18.31
CA ASP A 297 7.85 -23.61 18.81
C ASP A 297 9.10 -22.90 19.34
#